data_3b2b9c033388fac3c1ccb1f911fd7424
#
_entry.id   3b2b9c033388fac3c1ccb1f911fd7424
#
_cell.length_a   1.000
_cell.length_b   1.000
_cell.length_c   1.000
_cell.angle_alpha   90.00
_cell.angle_beta   90.00
_cell.angle_gamma   90.00
#
_symmetry.space_group_name_H-M   'P 1'
#
loop_
_entity.id
_entity.type
_entity.pdbx_description
1 polymer ?
#
loop_
_entity_poly.entity_id
_entity_poly.type
_entity_poly.pdbx_seq_one_letter_code
_entity_poly.pdbx_strand_id
1 'polypeptide(L)'
;MIIIGITGTLGAGKGTIVEYLVKEEGFDHYSVRGFLLEEMKKMGMPENRDSMTSLANKLRSAHGPSYITDQLYERASNNGHDCVIESIRTPGEILSLRRKPDFYLFAIDASPRKRYNRIKKRGSETDEVSFKEFRANEDREMESDDPNKQNLLKCIDMADHRFDNNGSLHQLIEEVKEVMNIIKTSIADGKRKE
;
A
#
# COMPACT_ATOMS: atom_id res chain seq x y z
N MET A 1 -14.30 -10.56 -7.80
CA MET A 1 -13.07 -9.73 -7.95
C MET A 1 -12.36 -9.71 -6.63
N ILE A 2 -11.16 -10.27 -6.60
CA ILE A 2 -10.29 -10.25 -5.41
C ILE A 2 -9.59 -8.89 -5.35
N ILE A 3 -9.56 -8.27 -4.18
CA ILE A 3 -8.89 -6.98 -3.97
C ILE A 3 -7.80 -7.17 -2.91
N ILE A 4 -6.55 -7.02 -3.30
CA ILE A 4 -5.42 -7.04 -2.36
C ILE A 4 -5.00 -5.60 -2.06
N GLY A 5 -5.26 -5.15 -0.83
CA GLY A 5 -4.71 -3.91 -0.32
C GLY A 5 -3.28 -4.12 0.18
N ILE A 6 -2.37 -3.20 -0.11
CA ILE A 6 -0.98 -3.28 0.38
C ILE A 6 -0.63 -2.06 1.22
N THR A 7 -0.20 -2.30 2.46
CA THR A 7 0.35 -1.32 3.39
C THR A 7 1.75 -1.73 3.86
N GLY A 8 2.44 -0.84 4.56
CA GLY A 8 3.76 -1.11 5.13
C GLY A 8 4.75 0.02 4.92
N THR A 9 5.84 -0.05 5.64
CA THR A 9 6.86 1.00 5.76
C THR A 9 7.65 1.24 4.46
N LEU A 10 8.34 2.37 4.39
CA LEU A 10 9.20 2.71 3.25
C LEU A 10 10.38 1.71 3.14
N GLY A 11 10.60 1.15 1.95
CA GLY A 11 11.66 0.17 1.71
C GLY A 11 11.35 -1.25 2.19
N ALA A 12 10.14 -1.53 2.70
CA ALA A 12 9.75 -2.85 3.20
C ALA A 12 9.67 -3.95 2.13
N GLY A 13 9.47 -3.59 0.85
CA GLY A 13 9.37 -4.55 -0.26
C GLY A 13 7.97 -4.68 -0.86
N LYS A 14 7.10 -3.71 -0.65
CA LYS A 14 5.76 -3.67 -1.26
C LYS A 14 5.77 -3.92 -2.75
N GLY A 15 6.67 -3.22 -3.47
CA GLY A 15 6.79 -3.36 -4.93
C GLY A 15 7.10 -4.79 -5.40
N THR A 16 7.81 -5.58 -4.61
CA THR A 16 8.08 -7.00 -4.91
C THR A 16 6.80 -7.83 -4.91
N ILE A 17 5.92 -7.63 -3.90
CA ILE A 17 4.64 -8.33 -3.84
C ILE A 17 3.72 -7.85 -4.96
N VAL A 18 3.68 -6.54 -5.24
CA VAL A 18 2.93 -5.99 -6.39
C VAL A 18 3.39 -6.64 -7.70
N GLU A 19 4.71 -6.69 -7.93
CA GLU A 19 5.27 -7.28 -9.14
C GLU A 19 4.89 -8.76 -9.29
N TYR A 20 4.94 -9.53 -8.21
CA TYR A 20 4.49 -10.92 -8.18
C TYR A 20 3.00 -11.04 -8.53
N LEU A 21 2.13 -10.27 -7.86
CA LEU A 21 0.68 -10.31 -8.11
C LEU A 21 0.33 -9.93 -9.55
N VAL A 22 1.02 -8.96 -10.12
CA VAL A 22 0.77 -8.53 -11.50
C VAL A 22 1.28 -9.56 -12.52
N LYS A 23 2.53 -10.05 -12.36
CA LYS A 23 3.16 -10.89 -13.37
C LYS A 23 2.74 -12.36 -13.30
N GLU A 24 2.58 -12.89 -12.09
CA GLU A 24 2.33 -14.32 -11.89
C GLU A 24 0.85 -14.63 -11.61
N GLU A 25 0.13 -13.68 -11.00
CA GLU A 25 -1.26 -13.86 -10.60
C GLU A 25 -2.26 -13.14 -11.53
N GLY A 26 -1.77 -12.25 -12.41
CA GLY A 26 -2.58 -11.54 -13.40
C GLY A 26 -3.42 -10.38 -12.84
N PHE A 27 -3.02 -9.80 -11.69
CA PHE A 27 -3.73 -8.70 -11.05
C PHE A 27 -3.49 -7.37 -11.77
N ASP A 28 -4.52 -6.54 -11.86
CA ASP A 28 -4.37 -5.13 -12.24
C ASP A 28 -3.77 -4.33 -11.08
N HIS A 29 -2.86 -3.39 -11.38
CA HIS A 29 -2.19 -2.57 -10.37
C HIS A 29 -2.73 -1.15 -10.29
N TYR A 30 -3.16 -0.75 -9.10
CA TYR A 30 -3.62 0.60 -8.77
C TYR A 30 -2.78 1.18 -7.63
N SER A 31 -2.11 2.31 -7.87
CA SER A 31 -1.18 2.92 -6.93
C SER A 31 -1.72 4.25 -6.40
N VAL A 32 -1.82 4.38 -5.07
CA VAL A 32 -2.11 5.67 -4.41
C VAL A 32 -1.06 6.72 -4.82
N ARG A 33 0.22 6.33 -4.90
CA ARG A 33 1.27 7.23 -5.38
C ARG A 33 1.04 7.63 -6.83
N GLY A 34 0.68 6.69 -7.70
CA GLY A 34 0.39 6.97 -9.10
C GLY A 34 -0.76 7.96 -9.25
N PHE A 35 -1.86 7.75 -8.53
CA PHE A 35 -2.99 8.69 -8.49
C PHE A 35 -2.55 10.09 -8.08
N LEU A 36 -1.77 10.21 -7.01
CA LEU A 36 -1.29 11.51 -6.53
C LEU A 36 -0.38 12.20 -7.55
N LEU A 37 0.49 11.46 -8.24
CA LEU A 37 1.33 12.01 -9.30
C LEU A 37 0.50 12.53 -10.49
N GLU A 38 -0.56 11.82 -10.89
CA GLU A 38 -1.50 12.28 -11.91
C GLU A 38 -2.16 13.62 -11.50
N GLU A 39 -2.65 13.71 -10.26
CA GLU A 39 -3.27 14.94 -9.74
C GLU A 39 -2.26 16.08 -9.59
N MET A 40 -1.04 15.82 -9.09
CA MET A 40 0.03 16.81 -9.02
C MET A 40 0.39 17.37 -10.40
N LYS A 41 0.50 16.51 -11.40
CA LYS A 41 0.76 16.93 -12.79
C LYS A 41 -0.34 17.84 -13.33
N LYS A 42 -1.62 17.52 -13.08
CA LYS A 42 -2.76 18.37 -13.47
C LYS A 42 -2.72 19.74 -12.81
N MET A 43 -2.21 19.81 -11.57
CA MET A 43 -2.13 21.05 -10.78
C MET A 43 -0.81 21.81 -10.97
N GLY A 44 0.14 21.33 -11.78
CA GLY A 44 1.47 21.93 -11.94
C GLY A 44 2.31 21.93 -10.65
N MET A 45 2.08 20.96 -9.74
CA MET A 45 2.79 20.86 -8.47
C MET A 45 4.14 20.15 -8.63
N PRO A 46 5.17 20.52 -7.84
CA PRO A 46 6.47 19.86 -7.86
C PRO A 46 6.36 18.41 -7.33
N GLU A 47 6.95 17.46 -8.06
CA GLU A 47 6.90 16.03 -7.75
C GLU A 47 7.92 15.65 -6.65
N ASN A 48 7.62 15.99 -5.41
CA ASN A 48 8.42 15.61 -4.25
C ASN A 48 7.54 15.03 -3.12
N ARG A 49 8.18 14.46 -2.09
CA ARG A 49 7.50 13.77 -1.00
C ARG A 49 6.57 14.69 -0.20
N ASP A 50 7.01 15.90 0.10
CA ASP A 50 6.24 16.84 0.92
C ASP A 50 4.99 17.36 0.17
N SER A 51 5.13 17.69 -1.11
CA SER A 51 4.00 18.08 -1.99
C SER A 51 3.00 16.92 -2.11
N MET A 52 3.47 15.70 -2.29
CA MET A 52 2.62 14.51 -2.38
C MET A 52 1.85 14.26 -1.08
N THR A 53 2.52 14.35 0.08
CA THR A 53 1.90 14.21 1.39
C THR A 53 0.88 15.31 1.64
N SER A 54 1.21 16.56 1.30
CA SER A 54 0.32 17.72 1.42
C SER A 54 -0.94 17.53 0.57
N LEU A 55 -0.79 17.15 -0.70
CA LEU A 55 -1.92 16.89 -1.59
C LEU A 55 -2.80 15.75 -1.08
N ALA A 56 -2.21 14.64 -0.65
CA ALA A 56 -2.97 13.51 -0.11
C ALA A 56 -3.81 13.92 1.11
N ASN A 57 -3.21 14.65 2.06
CA ASN A 57 -3.92 15.16 3.23
C ASN A 57 -5.04 16.15 2.85
N LYS A 58 -4.78 17.04 1.88
CA LYS A 58 -5.78 17.99 1.36
C LYS A 58 -6.98 17.26 0.73
N LEU A 59 -6.73 16.28 -0.11
CA LEU A 59 -7.78 15.48 -0.75
C LEU A 59 -8.62 14.73 0.30
N ARG A 60 -7.97 14.09 1.28
CA ARG A 60 -8.66 13.40 2.37
C ARG A 60 -9.46 14.36 3.26
N SER A 61 -8.93 15.52 3.57
CA SER A 61 -9.66 16.52 4.37
C SER A 61 -10.89 17.08 3.63
N ALA A 62 -10.81 17.22 2.30
CA ALA A 62 -11.90 17.76 1.49
C ALA A 62 -13.00 16.73 1.18
N HIS A 63 -12.63 15.46 1.00
CA HIS A 63 -13.53 14.43 0.47
C HIS A 63 -13.71 13.21 1.39
N GLY A 64 -12.97 13.15 2.51
CA GLY A 64 -12.98 12.04 3.46
C GLY A 64 -11.71 11.18 3.39
N PRO A 65 -11.40 10.45 4.50
CA PRO A 65 -10.14 9.74 4.66
C PRO A 65 -9.91 8.59 3.67
N SER A 66 -10.96 8.06 3.04
CA SER A 66 -10.90 6.97 2.05
C SER A 66 -10.89 7.43 0.59
N TYR A 67 -11.05 8.72 0.33
CA TYR A 67 -11.31 9.26 -1.01
C TYR A 67 -10.38 8.70 -2.10
N ILE A 68 -9.07 8.67 -1.85
CA ILE A 68 -8.10 8.25 -2.87
C ILE A 68 -8.28 6.77 -3.23
N THR A 69 -8.43 5.91 -2.23
CA THR A 69 -8.65 4.47 -2.47
C THR A 69 -10.02 4.18 -3.04
N ASP A 70 -11.04 4.97 -2.72
CA ASP A 70 -12.37 4.85 -3.32
C ASP A 70 -12.31 5.17 -4.82
N GLN A 71 -11.57 6.20 -5.23
CA GLN A 71 -11.33 6.51 -6.65
C GLN A 71 -10.57 5.39 -7.38
N LEU A 72 -9.58 4.78 -6.73
CA LEU A 72 -8.85 3.65 -7.29
C LEU A 72 -9.74 2.40 -7.39
N TYR A 73 -10.57 2.15 -6.37
CA TYR A 73 -11.54 1.05 -6.40
C TYR A 73 -12.56 1.21 -7.53
N GLU A 74 -13.07 2.43 -7.77
CA GLU A 74 -13.99 2.69 -8.88
C GLU A 74 -13.35 2.36 -10.24
N ARG A 75 -12.09 2.76 -10.45
CA ARG A 75 -11.33 2.40 -11.65
C ARG A 75 -11.18 0.87 -11.79
N ALA A 76 -10.83 0.18 -10.71
CA ALA A 76 -10.67 -1.27 -10.68
C ALA A 76 -12.00 -1.99 -10.94
N SER A 77 -13.08 -1.54 -10.31
CA SER A 77 -14.42 -2.11 -10.47
C SER A 77 -14.95 -2.01 -11.90
N ASN A 78 -14.62 -0.91 -12.61
CA ASN A 78 -14.99 -0.75 -14.02
C ASN A 78 -14.26 -1.74 -14.94
N ASN A 79 -13.03 -2.15 -14.59
CA ASN A 79 -12.29 -3.19 -15.32
C ASN A 79 -12.76 -4.60 -14.96
N GLY A 80 -13.21 -4.82 -13.72
CA GLY A 80 -13.76 -6.09 -13.23
C GLY A 80 -12.75 -7.21 -12.98
N HIS A 81 -11.45 -6.94 -13.11
CA HIS A 81 -10.38 -7.89 -12.88
C HIS A 81 -9.94 -7.89 -11.41
N ASP A 82 -9.33 -8.97 -10.95
CA ASP A 82 -8.63 -9.02 -9.67
C ASP A 82 -7.56 -7.91 -9.63
N CYS A 83 -7.44 -7.22 -8.49
CA CYS A 83 -6.59 -6.03 -8.44
C CYS A 83 -5.81 -5.90 -7.14
N VAL A 84 -4.66 -5.20 -7.24
CA VAL A 84 -3.87 -4.76 -6.10
C VAL A 84 -3.92 -3.24 -5.98
N ILE A 85 -4.33 -2.75 -4.80
CA ILE A 85 -4.33 -1.33 -4.44
C ILE A 85 -3.16 -1.08 -3.48
N GLU A 86 -2.13 -0.41 -3.96
CA GLU A 86 -0.86 -0.24 -3.25
C GLU A 86 -0.77 1.11 -2.53
N SER A 87 -0.02 1.11 -1.43
CA SER A 87 0.34 2.30 -0.63
C SER A 87 -0.82 2.85 0.22
N ILE A 88 -1.66 1.97 0.75
CA ILE A 88 -2.67 2.30 1.76
C ILE A 88 -1.97 2.81 3.03
N ARG A 89 -2.46 3.93 3.60
CA ARG A 89 -1.78 4.63 4.69
C ARG A 89 -2.69 5.16 5.79
N THR A 90 -4.00 5.07 5.63
CA THR A 90 -4.96 5.50 6.65
C THR A 90 -5.94 4.39 7.01
N PRO A 91 -6.38 4.32 8.28
CA PRO A 91 -7.44 3.38 8.69
C PRO A 91 -8.74 3.58 7.92
N GLY A 92 -9.08 4.81 7.53
CA GLY A 92 -10.28 5.11 6.76
C GLY A 92 -10.29 4.46 5.39
N GLU A 93 -9.13 4.39 4.72
CA GLU A 93 -8.95 3.66 3.45
C GLU A 93 -9.26 2.17 3.62
N ILE A 94 -8.74 1.56 4.68
CA ILE A 94 -8.97 0.14 4.98
C ILE A 94 -10.44 -0.13 5.28
N LEU A 95 -11.06 0.69 6.13
CA LEU A 95 -12.47 0.53 6.51
C LEU A 95 -13.41 0.68 5.31
N SER A 96 -13.09 1.54 4.36
CA SER A 96 -13.86 1.67 3.12
C SER A 96 -13.73 0.43 2.24
N LEU A 97 -12.51 -0.05 2.03
CA LEU A 97 -12.25 -1.25 1.21
C LEU A 97 -12.79 -2.53 1.87
N ARG A 98 -12.81 -2.63 3.20
CA ARG A 98 -13.41 -3.77 3.92
C ARG A 98 -14.92 -3.92 3.73
N ARG A 99 -15.61 -2.90 3.25
CA ARG A 99 -17.01 -2.99 2.84
C ARG A 99 -17.21 -3.59 1.45
N LYS A 100 -16.12 -3.87 0.75
CA LYS A 100 -16.15 -4.52 -0.55
C LYS A 100 -15.94 -6.02 -0.38
N PRO A 101 -16.61 -6.86 -1.17
CA PRO A 101 -16.40 -8.31 -1.08
C PRO A 101 -14.97 -8.68 -1.48
N ASP A 102 -14.46 -9.75 -0.88
CA ASP A 102 -13.16 -10.34 -1.21
C ASP A 102 -11.96 -9.37 -1.08
N PHE A 103 -12.02 -8.42 -0.12
CA PHE A 103 -10.89 -7.55 0.22
C PHE A 103 -9.99 -8.18 1.28
N TYR A 104 -8.70 -8.20 1.02
CA TYR A 104 -7.65 -8.68 1.92
C TYR A 104 -6.53 -7.64 2.02
N LEU A 105 -6.13 -7.32 3.24
CA LEU A 105 -5.05 -6.35 3.50
C LEU A 105 -3.75 -7.08 3.84
N PHE A 106 -2.72 -6.85 3.04
CA PHE A 106 -1.36 -7.33 3.24
C PHE A 106 -0.50 -6.21 3.82
N ALA A 107 0.17 -6.48 4.94
CA ALA A 107 1.18 -5.60 5.50
C ALA A 107 2.57 -6.21 5.34
N ILE A 108 3.53 -5.40 4.90
CA ILE A 108 4.91 -5.81 4.73
C ILE A 108 5.82 -4.90 5.54
N ASP A 109 6.71 -5.49 6.34
CA ASP A 109 7.73 -4.74 7.05
C ASP A 109 9.10 -5.45 7.00
N ALA A 110 10.13 -4.74 7.39
CA ALA A 110 11.48 -5.24 7.58
C ALA A 110 12.23 -4.32 8.56
N SER A 111 13.37 -4.78 9.07
CA SER A 111 14.18 -3.96 9.99
C SER A 111 14.58 -2.62 9.34
N PRO A 112 14.59 -1.51 10.09
CA PRO A 112 14.85 -0.17 9.54
C PRO A 112 16.16 -0.06 8.75
N ARG A 113 17.22 -0.77 9.20
CA ARG A 113 18.51 -0.76 8.52
C ARG A 113 18.44 -1.44 7.14
N LYS A 114 17.73 -2.58 7.04
CA LYS A 114 17.53 -3.27 5.74
C LYS A 114 16.72 -2.40 4.80
N ARG A 115 15.65 -1.77 5.28
CA ARG A 115 14.79 -0.88 4.49
C ARG A 115 15.57 0.34 3.98
N TYR A 116 16.37 0.97 4.83
CA TYR A 116 17.24 2.08 4.44
C TYR A 116 18.25 1.66 3.35
N ASN A 117 18.93 0.52 3.52
CA ASN A 117 19.86 0.02 2.51
C ASN A 117 19.18 -0.25 1.15
N ARG A 118 17.94 -0.75 1.17
CA ARG A 118 17.15 -0.97 -0.06
C ARG A 118 16.81 0.33 -0.77
N ILE A 119 16.37 1.37 -0.06
CA ILE A 119 16.06 2.66 -0.68
C ILE A 119 17.33 3.33 -1.23
N LYS A 120 18.44 3.26 -0.52
CA LYS A 120 19.74 3.77 -1.03
C LYS A 120 20.17 3.05 -2.31
N LYS A 121 19.99 1.72 -2.38
CA LYS A 121 20.29 0.94 -3.59
C LYS A 121 19.35 1.26 -4.75
N ARG A 122 18.08 1.57 -4.47
CA ARG A 122 17.09 1.96 -5.47
C ARG A 122 17.41 3.31 -6.10
N GLY A 123 17.91 4.26 -5.30
CA GLY A 123 18.46 5.54 -5.77
C GLY A 123 17.44 6.44 -6.48
N SER A 124 16.15 6.40 -6.08
CA SER A 124 15.18 7.37 -6.59
C SER A 124 15.43 8.78 -6.00
N GLU A 125 15.02 9.83 -6.69
CA GLU A 125 15.21 11.22 -6.26
C GLU A 125 14.75 11.50 -4.81
N THR A 126 13.72 10.78 -4.35
CA THR A 126 13.19 10.90 -2.99
C THR A 126 13.96 10.04 -1.95
N ASP A 127 14.98 9.28 -2.37
CA ASP A 127 15.74 8.33 -1.52
C ASP A 127 17.09 8.89 -1.07
N GLU A 128 17.49 10.09 -1.53
CA GLU A 128 18.72 10.76 -1.15
C GLU A 128 18.60 11.41 0.24
N VAL A 129 18.44 10.59 1.26
CA VAL A 129 18.30 11.02 2.66
C VAL A 129 19.32 10.29 3.54
N SER A 130 19.73 10.92 4.65
CA SER A 130 20.51 10.25 5.69
C SER A 130 19.63 9.23 6.45
N PHE A 131 20.26 8.29 7.17
CA PHE A 131 19.51 7.33 8.00
C PHE A 131 18.68 8.03 9.09
N LYS A 132 19.18 9.14 9.63
CA LYS A 132 18.46 9.96 10.63
C LYS A 132 17.20 10.58 10.03
N GLU A 133 17.32 11.16 8.85
CA GLU A 133 16.17 11.74 8.12
C GLU A 133 15.17 10.66 7.69
N PHE A 134 15.67 9.50 7.23
CA PHE A 134 14.82 8.35 6.94
C PHE A 134 13.96 7.96 8.14
N ARG A 135 14.56 7.84 9.33
CA ARG A 135 13.83 7.54 10.57
C ARG A 135 12.85 8.63 10.94
N ALA A 136 13.26 9.90 10.89
CA ALA A 136 12.38 11.02 11.20
C ALA A 136 11.18 11.12 10.22
N ASN A 137 11.38 10.78 8.96
CA ASN A 137 10.29 10.71 7.98
C ASN A 137 9.32 9.56 8.30
N GLU A 138 9.85 8.40 8.70
CA GLU A 138 9.05 7.25 9.11
C GLU A 138 8.22 7.57 10.34
N ASP A 139 8.83 8.12 11.39
CA ASP A 139 8.14 8.45 12.65
C ASP A 139 6.94 9.39 12.41
N ARG A 140 7.04 10.32 11.45
CA ARG A 140 5.91 11.20 11.05
C ARG A 140 4.76 10.47 10.36
N GLU A 141 5.01 9.31 9.76
CA GLU A 141 4.01 8.52 9.04
C GLU A 141 3.40 7.41 9.90
N MET A 142 4.05 7.07 11.03
CA MET A 142 3.66 5.91 11.84
C MET A 142 2.38 6.14 12.62
N GLU A 143 2.21 7.31 13.26
CA GLU A 143 1.06 7.57 14.12
C GLU A 143 0.46 8.96 13.89
N SER A 144 -0.86 9.04 13.92
CA SER A 144 -1.61 10.30 13.93
C SER A 144 -3.02 10.06 14.47
N ASP A 145 -3.52 11.00 15.29
CA ASP A 145 -4.91 11.03 15.74
C ASP A 145 -5.85 11.67 14.70
N ASP A 146 -5.31 12.38 13.71
CA ASP A 146 -6.07 12.98 12.62
C ASP A 146 -6.41 11.90 11.58
N PRO A 147 -7.71 11.57 11.36
CA PRO A 147 -8.11 10.52 10.44
C PRO A 147 -7.71 10.76 8.98
N ASN A 148 -7.39 12.00 8.62
CA ASN A 148 -6.97 12.37 7.27
C ASN A 148 -5.46 12.25 7.05
N LYS A 149 -4.69 12.04 8.13
CA LYS A 149 -3.24 11.84 8.07
C LYS A 149 -2.87 10.37 8.09
N GLN A 150 -1.63 10.10 7.72
CA GLN A 150 -1.10 8.75 7.71
C GLN A 150 -1.02 8.19 9.15
N ASN A 151 -1.39 6.92 9.30
CA ASN A 151 -1.21 6.14 10.52
C ASN A 151 -0.84 4.70 10.12
N LEU A 152 0.43 4.51 9.76
CA LEU A 152 0.92 3.23 9.25
C LEU A 152 0.89 2.13 10.31
N LEU A 153 1.16 2.46 11.57
CA LEU A 153 1.10 1.50 12.66
C LEU A 153 -0.27 0.85 12.72
N LYS A 154 -1.32 1.67 12.77
CA LYS A 154 -2.70 1.18 12.79
C LYS A 154 -3.08 0.42 11.52
N CYS A 155 -2.59 0.86 10.35
CA CYS A 155 -2.81 0.12 9.09
C CYS A 155 -2.16 -1.28 9.14
N ILE A 156 -0.94 -1.39 9.66
CA ILE A 156 -0.25 -2.67 9.82
C ILE A 156 -1.00 -3.56 10.82
N ASP A 157 -1.51 -2.98 11.91
CA ASP A 157 -2.30 -3.71 12.92
C ASP A 157 -3.63 -4.24 12.39
N MET A 158 -4.22 -3.54 11.44
CA MET A 158 -5.46 -3.97 10.78
C MET A 158 -5.24 -5.01 9.66
N ALA A 159 -3.99 -5.38 9.32
CA ALA A 159 -3.72 -6.30 8.22
C ALA A 159 -4.23 -7.72 8.49
N ASP A 160 -4.76 -8.34 7.45
CA ASP A 160 -5.20 -9.75 7.47
C ASP A 160 -4.00 -10.70 7.42
N HIS A 161 -2.96 -10.32 6.67
CA HIS A 161 -1.71 -11.04 6.55
C HIS A 161 -0.52 -10.09 6.71
N ARG A 162 0.48 -10.51 7.50
CA ARG A 162 1.69 -9.73 7.76
C ARG A 162 2.90 -10.52 7.29
N PHE A 163 3.73 -9.88 6.48
CA PHE A 163 4.94 -10.46 5.91
C PHE A 163 6.19 -9.78 6.49
N ASP A 164 7.07 -10.57 7.06
CA ASP A 164 8.39 -10.11 7.52
C ASP A 164 9.43 -10.29 6.41
N ASN A 165 9.79 -9.21 5.74
CA ASN A 165 10.78 -9.22 4.68
C ASN A 165 12.21 -8.99 5.21
N ASN A 166 12.58 -9.69 6.28
CA ASN A 166 13.96 -9.75 6.77
C ASN A 166 14.78 -10.89 6.17
N GLY A 167 14.13 -11.83 5.50
CA GLY A 167 14.74 -12.97 4.82
C GLY A 167 15.14 -12.68 3.37
N SER A 168 15.14 -13.72 2.56
CA SER A 168 15.37 -13.66 1.11
C SER A 168 14.11 -13.26 0.35
N LEU A 169 14.32 -12.77 -0.88
CA LEU A 169 13.21 -12.49 -1.79
C LEU A 169 12.37 -13.75 -2.07
N HIS A 170 13.02 -14.89 -2.23
CA HIS A 170 12.36 -16.17 -2.48
C HIS A 170 11.41 -16.54 -1.33
N GLN A 171 11.87 -16.41 -0.07
CA GLN A 171 11.01 -16.67 1.09
C GLN A 171 9.77 -15.79 1.10
N LEU A 172 9.92 -14.49 0.86
CA LEU A 172 8.77 -13.59 0.78
C LEU A 172 7.77 -14.02 -0.29
N ILE A 173 8.24 -14.38 -1.48
CA ILE A 173 7.35 -14.79 -2.58
C ILE A 173 6.64 -16.09 -2.27
N GLU A 174 7.31 -17.09 -1.68
CA GLU A 174 6.67 -18.34 -1.29
C GLU A 174 5.59 -18.12 -0.20
N GLU A 175 5.85 -17.27 0.79
CA GLU A 175 4.83 -16.92 1.80
C GLU A 175 3.61 -16.24 1.14
N VAL A 176 3.83 -15.33 0.18
CA VAL A 176 2.73 -14.68 -0.55
C VAL A 176 1.94 -15.69 -1.38
N LYS A 177 2.61 -16.63 -2.06
CA LYS A 177 1.95 -17.71 -2.82
C LYS A 177 1.05 -18.57 -1.93
N GLU A 178 1.54 -18.97 -0.77
CA GLU A 178 0.76 -19.76 0.19
C GLU A 178 -0.51 -19.02 0.61
N VAL A 179 -0.39 -17.73 0.95
CA VAL A 179 -1.53 -16.90 1.31
C VAL A 179 -2.51 -16.73 0.15
N MET A 180 -2.02 -16.50 -1.07
CA MET A 180 -2.88 -16.37 -2.26
C MET A 180 -3.65 -17.68 -2.55
N ASN A 181 -3.00 -18.83 -2.38
CA ASN A 181 -3.65 -20.13 -2.54
C ASN A 181 -4.77 -20.34 -1.49
N ILE A 182 -4.54 -19.96 -0.23
CA ILE A 182 -5.56 -20.01 0.83
C ILE A 182 -6.75 -19.12 0.47
N ILE A 183 -6.51 -17.87 0.02
CA ILE A 183 -7.56 -16.93 -0.37
C ILE A 183 -8.39 -17.50 -1.53
N LYS A 184 -7.75 -17.96 -2.60
CA LYS A 184 -8.43 -18.50 -3.77
C LYS A 184 -9.25 -19.74 -3.44
N THR A 185 -8.70 -20.64 -2.63
CA THR A 185 -9.42 -21.85 -2.17
C THR A 185 -10.63 -21.48 -1.32
N SER A 186 -10.49 -20.54 -0.38
CA SER A 186 -11.60 -20.08 0.46
C SER A 186 -12.74 -19.49 -0.36
N ILE A 187 -12.43 -18.70 -1.39
CA ILE A 187 -13.44 -18.12 -2.29
C ILE A 187 -14.12 -19.21 -3.12
N ALA A 188 -13.36 -20.18 -3.63
CA ALA A 188 -13.88 -21.31 -4.41
C ALA A 188 -14.84 -22.19 -3.56
N ASP A 189 -14.56 -22.35 -2.28
CA ASP A 189 -15.41 -23.06 -1.31
C ASP A 189 -16.64 -22.25 -0.86
N GLY A 190 -16.87 -21.07 -1.41
CA GLY A 190 -17.98 -20.19 -1.05
C GLY A 190 -17.81 -19.48 0.31
N LYS A 191 -16.65 -19.58 0.93
CA LYS A 191 -16.30 -18.91 2.20
C LYS A 191 -15.73 -17.50 1.91
N ARG A 192 -16.57 -16.65 1.30
CA ARG A 192 -16.17 -15.27 1.04
C ARG A 192 -16.01 -14.49 2.35
N LYS A 193 -15.05 -13.59 2.38
CA LYS A 193 -14.88 -12.65 3.48
C LYS A 193 -16.01 -11.62 3.41
N GLU A 194 -16.85 -11.57 4.46
CA GLU A 194 -17.88 -10.54 4.65
C GLU A 194 -17.28 -9.18 5.05
#